data_2b5b8b5e77bf55fed496a94dd0f0e79b
#
_entry.id   2b5b8b5e77bf55fed496a94dd0f0e79b
#
_cell.length_a   1.000
_cell.length_b   1.000
_cell.length_c   1.000
_cell.angle_alpha   90.00
_cell.angle_beta   90.00
_cell.angle_gamma   90.00
#
_symmetry.space_group_name_H-M   'P 1'
#
loop_
_entity.id
_entity.type
_entity.pdbx_description
1 polymer ?
#
loop_
_entity_poly.entity_id
_entity_poly.type
_entity_poly.pdbx_seq_one_letter_code
_entity_poly.pdbx_strand_id
1 'polypeptide(L)'
;MPDTLIVLIGPTGVGKTELSLSIAEHFRTSIVSADSRQLYADLKIGTAAPTPEQLARVPHYFVGTLQLTDYYSAAQYEADVLAQLEILYQNHDTVILTGGSMMYIDAICKGIDDIPTVDNETRQLMLRRYEQEGLDTLCAELRLLDPEYYKIVDLKNPKRVIHALEICYMTGKTYTSFRTRTHKERPFRIIKIGLTRDREELYDRINRSVDIMMQDGLLEEARQVYPFRHLNSLNTVGYKEMFKYLDGEWTLEFAIGKIKQNSRIYSRKQMTWFKRDKDIVWFHPDQQTEIMQYIHSVNH
;
A
#
# COMPACT_ATOMS: atom_id res chain seq x y z
N MET A 1 -6.82 27.49 -12.26
CA MET A 1 -7.69 26.32 -11.94
C MET A 1 -7.22 25.74 -10.63
N PRO A 2 -8.04 25.04 -9.84
CA PRO A 2 -7.51 24.38 -8.65
C PRO A 2 -6.53 23.26 -9.05
N ASP A 3 -5.48 23.08 -8.26
CA ASP A 3 -4.53 21.97 -8.42
C ASP A 3 -5.27 20.64 -8.48
N THR A 4 -4.80 19.71 -9.28
CA THR A 4 -5.48 18.44 -9.53
C THR A 4 -4.59 17.25 -9.23
N LEU A 5 -5.08 16.30 -8.42
CA LEU A 5 -4.48 15.00 -8.21
C LEU A 5 -5.23 13.94 -9.01
N ILE A 6 -4.57 13.38 -10.02
CA ILE A 6 -5.08 12.21 -10.75
C ILE A 6 -4.66 10.96 -9.98
N VAL A 7 -5.63 10.22 -9.47
CA VAL A 7 -5.42 9.00 -8.69
C VAL A 7 -5.70 7.79 -9.57
N LEU A 8 -4.64 7.16 -10.08
CA LEU A 8 -4.70 5.98 -10.94
C LEU A 8 -4.52 4.71 -10.11
N ILE A 9 -5.59 3.98 -9.92
CA ILE A 9 -5.65 2.80 -9.06
C ILE A 9 -6.08 1.54 -9.80
N GLY A 10 -5.89 0.42 -9.16
CA GLY A 10 -6.30 -0.89 -9.69
C GLY A 10 -5.46 -2.02 -9.09
N PRO A 11 -5.83 -3.27 -9.35
CA PRO A 11 -5.12 -4.42 -8.79
C PRO A 11 -3.71 -4.55 -9.35
N THR A 12 -2.87 -5.31 -8.63
CA THR A 12 -1.57 -5.70 -9.17
C THR A 12 -1.76 -6.44 -10.52
N GLY A 13 -0.84 -6.24 -11.46
CA GLY A 13 -0.88 -6.84 -12.80
C GLY A 13 -1.83 -6.17 -13.80
N VAL A 14 -2.63 -5.17 -13.41
CA VAL A 14 -3.64 -4.55 -14.30
C VAL A 14 -3.03 -3.68 -15.41
N GLY A 15 -1.83 -3.12 -15.22
CA GLY A 15 -1.17 -2.26 -16.20
C GLY A 15 -1.08 -0.78 -15.82
N LYS A 16 -1.07 -0.45 -14.52
CA LYS A 16 -0.96 0.95 -14.04
C LYS A 16 0.30 1.66 -14.50
N THR A 17 1.44 0.97 -14.48
CA THR A 17 2.76 1.59 -14.67
C THR A 17 2.88 2.33 -16.00
N GLU A 18 2.66 1.66 -17.14
CA GLU A 18 2.78 2.32 -18.45
C GLU A 18 1.74 3.42 -18.66
N LEU A 19 0.51 3.19 -18.19
CA LEU A 19 -0.51 4.23 -18.30
C LEU A 19 -0.18 5.47 -17.44
N SER A 20 0.34 5.27 -16.22
CA SER A 20 0.75 6.40 -15.37
C SER A 20 1.89 7.20 -15.98
N LEU A 21 2.86 6.53 -16.63
CA LEU A 21 3.93 7.20 -17.38
C LEU A 21 3.37 8.00 -18.54
N SER A 22 2.51 7.42 -19.37
CA SER A 22 1.90 8.11 -20.52
C SER A 22 1.09 9.35 -20.08
N ILE A 23 0.32 9.25 -19.00
CA ILE A 23 -0.42 10.40 -18.45
C ILE A 23 0.56 11.44 -17.91
N ALA A 24 1.61 11.04 -17.18
CA ALA A 24 2.59 11.97 -16.63
C ALA A 24 3.38 12.71 -17.71
N GLU A 25 3.75 12.03 -18.78
CA GLU A 25 4.41 12.62 -19.94
C GLU A 25 3.50 13.65 -20.63
N HIS A 26 2.22 13.31 -20.80
CA HIS A 26 1.23 14.21 -21.40
C HIS A 26 1.06 15.52 -20.59
N PHE A 27 0.93 15.42 -19.27
CA PHE A 27 0.81 16.58 -18.38
C PHE A 27 2.17 17.19 -18.00
N ARG A 28 3.29 16.63 -18.45
CA ARG A 28 4.67 17.02 -18.08
C ARG A 28 4.83 17.16 -16.58
N THR A 29 4.41 16.16 -15.86
CA THR A 29 4.34 16.15 -14.40
C THR A 29 5.05 14.94 -13.80
N SER A 30 4.97 14.82 -12.48
CA SER A 30 5.60 13.78 -11.69
C SER A 30 4.60 12.72 -11.23
N ILE A 31 5.12 11.56 -10.87
CA ILE A 31 4.37 10.46 -10.28
C ILE A 31 4.71 10.34 -8.78
N VAL A 32 3.69 10.24 -7.95
CA VAL A 32 3.79 9.89 -6.53
C VAL A 32 3.35 8.43 -6.37
N SER A 33 4.23 7.58 -5.86
CA SER A 33 3.91 6.16 -5.65
C SER A 33 3.08 5.96 -4.39
N ALA A 34 1.94 5.30 -4.53
CA ALA A 34 1.10 4.81 -3.42
C ALA A 34 1.26 3.30 -3.24
N ASP A 35 2.50 2.82 -3.22
CA ASP A 35 2.85 1.43 -2.92
C ASP A 35 3.73 1.35 -1.68
N SER A 36 3.21 0.72 -0.62
CA SER A 36 3.88 0.66 0.68
C SER A 36 5.13 -0.24 0.70
N ARG A 37 5.41 -0.96 -0.38
CA ARG A 37 6.60 -1.82 -0.46
C ARG A 37 7.65 -1.25 -1.39
N GLN A 38 7.26 -0.53 -2.42
CA GLN A 38 8.19 0.18 -3.31
C GLN A 38 8.94 1.33 -2.60
N LEU A 39 8.52 1.73 -1.40
CA LEU A 39 9.24 2.69 -0.55
C LEU A 39 10.64 2.17 -0.16
N TYR A 40 10.82 0.86 0.00
CA TYR A 40 12.07 0.28 0.50
C TYR A 40 13.07 0.06 -0.63
N ALA A 41 14.27 0.64 -0.48
CA ALA A 41 15.32 0.66 -1.51
C ALA A 41 15.80 -0.74 -1.92
N ASP A 42 15.73 -1.71 -1.00
CA ASP A 42 16.19 -3.08 -1.22
C ASP A 42 15.14 -3.99 -1.87
N LEU A 43 13.89 -3.51 -2.05
CA LEU A 43 12.78 -4.31 -2.55
C LEU A 43 12.35 -3.84 -3.95
N LYS A 44 13.11 -4.21 -4.97
CA LYS A 44 12.89 -3.75 -6.35
C LYS A 44 12.09 -4.75 -7.18
N ILE A 45 12.59 -5.99 -7.26
CA ILE A 45 12.01 -7.03 -8.13
C ILE A 45 10.69 -7.53 -7.57
N GLY A 46 10.68 -7.96 -6.30
CA GLY A 46 9.48 -8.52 -5.65
C GLY A 46 8.34 -7.54 -5.46
N THR A 47 8.59 -6.25 -5.61
CA THR A 47 7.57 -5.18 -5.54
C THR A 47 7.18 -4.64 -6.92
N ALA A 48 7.83 -5.12 -7.99
CA ALA A 48 7.73 -4.54 -9.33
C ALA A 48 7.95 -3.02 -9.29
N ALA A 49 8.99 -2.56 -8.60
CA ALA A 49 9.35 -1.15 -8.55
C ALA A 49 9.68 -0.62 -9.97
N PRO A 50 9.50 0.68 -10.23
CA PRO A 50 9.85 1.26 -11.51
C PRO A 50 11.31 0.99 -11.88
N THR A 51 11.53 0.63 -13.15
CA THR A 51 12.89 0.37 -13.68
C THR A 51 13.66 1.68 -13.83
N PRO A 52 15.02 1.64 -13.94
CA PRO A 52 15.80 2.83 -14.21
C PRO A 52 15.36 3.59 -15.46
N GLU A 53 14.92 2.88 -16.51
CA GLU A 53 14.41 3.48 -17.75
C GLU A 53 13.08 4.21 -17.49
N GLN A 54 12.21 3.65 -16.68
CA GLN A 54 10.94 4.28 -16.30
C GLN A 54 11.15 5.50 -15.41
N LEU A 55 12.10 5.42 -14.47
CA LEU A 55 12.49 6.55 -13.62
C LEU A 55 13.14 7.69 -14.41
N ALA A 56 13.85 7.37 -15.50
CA ALA A 56 14.44 8.37 -16.40
C ALA A 56 13.39 9.10 -17.26
N ARG A 57 12.25 8.47 -17.56
CA ARG A 57 11.15 9.07 -18.36
C ARG A 57 10.39 10.13 -17.55
N VAL A 58 10.07 9.82 -16.31
CA VAL A 58 9.23 10.66 -15.46
C VAL A 58 9.78 10.65 -14.03
N PRO A 59 9.88 11.81 -13.35
CA PRO A 59 10.25 11.84 -11.93
C PRO A 59 9.22 11.07 -11.07
N HIS A 60 9.74 10.18 -10.21
CA HIS A 60 8.93 9.42 -9.25
C HIS A 60 9.32 9.80 -7.81
N TYR A 61 8.31 9.95 -6.98
CA TYR A 61 8.47 10.20 -5.54
C TYR A 61 7.95 9.01 -4.74
N PHE A 62 8.52 8.78 -3.58
CA PHE A 62 8.18 7.65 -2.68
C PHE A 62 8.49 6.28 -3.27
N VAL A 63 9.62 6.18 -4.00
CA VAL A 63 10.18 4.93 -4.51
C VAL A 63 11.62 4.81 -4.01
N GLY A 64 11.94 3.73 -3.27
CA GLY A 64 13.29 3.45 -2.79
C GLY A 64 13.85 4.50 -1.80
N THR A 65 12.99 5.12 -1.00
CA THR A 65 13.37 6.22 -0.09
C THR A 65 13.63 5.76 1.36
N LEU A 66 13.29 4.52 1.70
CA LEU A 66 13.39 3.97 3.04
C LEU A 66 14.34 2.78 3.11
N GLN A 67 14.94 2.58 4.29
CA GLN A 67 15.65 1.36 4.65
C GLN A 67 14.67 0.29 5.15
N LEU A 68 15.02 -0.99 5.09
CA LEU A 68 14.17 -2.09 5.56
C LEU A 68 13.76 -1.96 7.04
N THR A 69 14.62 -1.35 7.84
CA THR A 69 14.43 -1.16 9.28
C THR A 69 13.55 0.04 9.63
N ASP A 70 13.28 0.92 8.66
CA ASP A 70 12.50 2.11 8.92
C ASP A 70 11.03 1.75 9.18
N TYR A 71 10.49 2.33 10.23
CA TYR A 71 9.06 2.28 10.49
C TYR A 71 8.37 3.40 9.71
N TYR A 72 7.38 3.03 8.90
CA TYR A 72 6.64 4.01 8.12
C TYR A 72 5.15 3.69 8.11
N SER A 73 4.35 4.59 8.65
CA SER A 73 2.90 4.42 8.78
C SER A 73 2.14 5.10 7.65
N ALA A 74 0.84 4.78 7.51
CA ALA A 74 -0.03 5.47 6.57
C ALA A 74 -0.24 6.95 6.96
N ALA A 75 -0.17 7.29 8.24
CA ALA A 75 -0.24 8.67 8.71
C ALA A 75 1.02 9.47 8.33
N GLN A 76 2.21 8.86 8.46
CA GLN A 76 3.45 9.45 7.98
C GLN A 76 3.42 9.64 6.47
N TYR A 77 2.95 8.63 5.73
CA TYR A 77 2.77 8.72 4.29
C TYR A 77 1.84 9.87 3.89
N GLU A 78 0.70 10.04 4.59
CA GLU A 78 -0.22 11.16 4.36
C GLU A 78 0.50 12.50 4.52
N ALA A 79 1.19 12.71 5.63
CA ALA A 79 1.88 13.96 5.93
C ALA A 79 2.97 14.28 4.90
N ASP A 80 3.83 13.30 4.59
CA ASP A 80 4.96 13.48 3.68
C ASP A 80 4.48 13.71 2.22
N VAL A 81 3.43 12.98 1.78
CA VAL A 81 2.88 13.17 0.44
C VAL A 81 2.19 14.51 0.31
N LEU A 82 1.43 14.96 1.32
CA LEU A 82 0.81 16.29 1.26
C LEU A 82 1.86 17.40 1.17
N ALA A 83 2.92 17.32 1.96
CA ALA A 83 4.04 18.26 1.88
C ALA A 83 4.74 18.22 0.49
N GLN A 84 4.92 17.02 -0.07
CA GLN A 84 5.49 16.89 -1.41
C GLN A 84 4.57 17.46 -2.50
N LEU A 85 3.25 17.27 -2.38
CA LEU A 85 2.28 17.84 -3.31
C LEU A 85 2.28 19.37 -3.29
N GLU A 86 2.41 19.99 -2.13
CA GLU A 86 2.56 21.47 -2.03
C GLU A 86 3.77 21.98 -2.83
N ILE A 87 4.89 21.25 -2.81
CA ILE A 87 6.09 21.57 -3.58
C ILE A 87 5.83 21.37 -5.09
N LEU A 88 5.21 20.26 -5.47
CA LEU A 88 4.97 19.91 -6.87
C LEU A 88 3.98 20.88 -7.52
N TYR A 89 2.96 21.31 -6.82
CA TYR A 89 1.96 22.27 -7.31
C TYR A 89 2.49 23.69 -7.53
N GLN A 90 3.72 23.99 -7.06
CA GLN A 90 4.37 25.25 -7.44
C GLN A 90 4.77 25.29 -8.94
N ASN A 91 4.91 24.14 -9.58
CA ASN A 91 5.37 24.02 -10.97
C ASN A 91 4.43 23.20 -11.87
N HIS A 92 3.43 22.54 -11.31
CA HIS A 92 2.53 21.63 -12.03
C HIS A 92 1.08 21.85 -11.57
N ASP A 93 0.16 22.09 -12.46
CA ASP A 93 -1.29 22.15 -12.13
C ASP A 93 -1.88 20.74 -11.89
N THR A 94 -1.18 19.70 -12.28
CA THR A 94 -1.63 18.31 -12.19
C THR A 94 -0.49 17.42 -11.71
N VAL A 95 -0.77 16.53 -10.75
CA VAL A 95 0.17 15.49 -10.27
C VAL A 95 -0.53 14.14 -10.30
N ILE A 96 0.23 13.06 -10.50
CA ILE A 96 -0.32 11.70 -10.56
C ILE A 96 0.04 10.94 -9.30
N LEU A 97 -0.96 10.35 -8.66
CA LEU A 97 -0.81 9.36 -7.59
C LEU A 97 -1.15 7.98 -8.16
N THR A 98 -0.24 7.03 -8.10
CA THR A 98 -0.51 5.67 -8.58
C THR A 98 0.01 4.61 -7.62
N GLY A 99 -0.71 3.52 -7.48
CA GLY A 99 -0.28 2.42 -6.64
C GLY A 99 -1.36 1.40 -6.35
N GLY A 100 -1.02 0.45 -5.47
CA GLY A 100 -1.89 -0.64 -5.06
C GLY A 100 -2.16 -0.70 -3.56
N SER A 101 -1.55 0.17 -2.75
CA SER A 101 -1.71 0.18 -1.29
C SER A 101 -2.96 0.95 -0.88
N MET A 102 -4.02 0.19 -0.63
CA MET A 102 -5.37 0.71 -0.34
C MET A 102 -5.37 1.77 0.77
N MET A 103 -4.65 1.51 1.87
CA MET A 103 -4.57 2.44 3.00
C MET A 103 -3.85 3.75 2.64
N TYR A 104 -2.84 3.70 1.78
CA TYR A 104 -2.12 4.90 1.33
C TYR A 104 -2.98 5.76 0.42
N ILE A 105 -3.72 5.12 -0.47
CA ILE A 105 -4.66 5.81 -1.36
C ILE A 105 -5.78 6.46 -0.54
N ASP A 106 -6.39 5.74 0.41
CA ASP A 106 -7.41 6.31 1.29
C ASP A 106 -6.84 7.43 2.17
N ALA A 107 -5.61 7.31 2.68
CA ALA A 107 -4.94 8.36 3.45
C ALA A 107 -4.85 9.68 2.67
N ILE A 108 -4.46 9.63 1.39
CA ILE A 108 -4.38 10.83 0.55
C ILE A 108 -5.77 11.32 0.13
N CYS A 109 -6.67 10.44 -0.27
CA CYS A 109 -7.97 10.85 -0.81
C CYS A 109 -8.98 11.28 0.25
N LYS A 110 -8.95 10.66 1.44
CA LYS A 110 -9.97 10.83 2.48
C LYS A 110 -9.40 11.35 3.80
N GLY A 111 -8.10 11.23 3.97
CA GLY A 111 -7.45 11.42 5.26
C GLY A 111 -7.46 10.16 6.12
N ILE A 112 -6.60 10.13 7.09
CA ILE A 112 -6.52 9.09 8.11
C ILE A 112 -6.76 9.70 9.48
N ASP A 113 -7.34 8.93 10.39
CA ASP A 113 -7.53 9.37 11.77
C ASP A 113 -6.18 9.70 12.43
N ASP A 114 -6.13 10.75 13.23
CA ASP A 114 -4.92 11.22 13.92
C ASP A 114 -4.66 10.32 15.15
N ILE A 115 -4.28 9.08 14.87
CA ILE A 115 -3.91 8.10 15.89
C ILE A 115 -2.43 8.31 16.23
N PRO A 116 -2.10 8.51 17.53
CA PRO A 116 -0.71 8.71 17.94
C PRO A 116 0.21 7.57 17.52
N THR A 117 1.44 7.92 17.12
CA THR A 117 2.46 6.91 16.83
C THR A 117 2.88 6.22 18.12
N VAL A 118 2.84 4.89 18.12
CA VAL A 118 3.22 4.08 19.27
C VAL A 118 4.75 4.14 19.47
N ASP A 119 5.16 4.50 20.66
CA ASP A 119 6.58 4.46 21.02
C ASP A 119 7.13 3.03 21.12
N ASN A 120 8.45 2.90 21.03
CA ASN A 120 9.08 1.59 21.02
C ASN A 120 8.95 0.83 22.35
N GLU A 121 8.92 1.53 23.48
CA GLU A 121 8.81 0.92 24.80
C GLU A 121 7.44 0.27 24.98
N THR A 122 6.36 1.01 24.69
CA THR A 122 4.98 0.49 24.71
C THR A 122 4.82 -0.69 23.76
N ARG A 123 5.38 -0.59 22.55
CA ARG A 123 5.32 -1.68 21.55
C ARG A 123 6.02 -2.95 22.05
N GLN A 124 7.23 -2.84 22.58
CA GLN A 124 7.97 -3.98 23.13
C GLN A 124 7.27 -4.59 24.33
N LEU A 125 6.69 -3.76 25.20
CA LEU A 125 5.89 -4.23 26.34
C LEU A 125 4.71 -5.09 25.85
N MET A 126 3.92 -4.58 24.89
CA MET A 126 2.75 -5.30 24.41
C MET A 126 3.07 -6.57 23.64
N LEU A 127 4.19 -6.61 22.90
CA LEU A 127 4.66 -7.82 22.23
C LEU A 127 5.06 -8.90 23.26
N ARG A 128 5.84 -8.54 24.30
CA ARG A 128 6.20 -9.46 25.38
C ARG A 128 4.97 -9.99 26.11
N ARG A 129 3.98 -9.13 26.39
CA ARG A 129 2.73 -9.55 27.01
C ARG A 129 1.96 -10.54 26.13
N TYR A 130 1.91 -10.28 24.82
CA TYR A 130 1.29 -11.21 23.88
C TYR A 130 1.96 -12.60 23.88
N GLU A 131 3.29 -12.64 23.94
CA GLU A 131 4.06 -13.90 24.01
C GLU A 131 3.84 -14.65 25.33
N GLN A 132 3.71 -13.95 26.45
CA GLN A 132 3.58 -14.52 27.79
C GLN A 132 2.13 -14.85 28.19
N GLU A 133 1.21 -13.99 27.86
CA GLU A 133 -0.18 -14.05 28.35
C GLU A 133 -1.16 -14.59 27.29
N GLY A 134 -0.77 -14.53 26.01
CA GLY A 134 -1.62 -14.94 24.88
C GLY A 134 -2.68 -13.91 24.46
N LEU A 135 -3.30 -14.21 23.33
CA LEU A 135 -4.28 -13.29 22.71
C LEU A 135 -5.56 -13.13 23.54
N ASP A 136 -6.03 -14.21 24.17
CA ASP A 136 -7.31 -14.19 24.90
C ASP A 136 -7.26 -13.25 26.10
N THR A 137 -6.15 -13.21 26.83
CA THR A 137 -5.92 -12.28 27.95
C THR A 137 -5.96 -10.84 27.46
N LEU A 138 -5.27 -10.55 26.36
CA LEU A 138 -5.26 -9.21 25.76
C LEU A 138 -6.64 -8.80 25.22
N CYS A 139 -7.41 -9.73 24.68
CA CYS A 139 -8.79 -9.48 24.28
C CYS A 139 -9.69 -9.15 25.49
N ALA A 140 -9.54 -9.87 26.60
CA ALA A 140 -10.29 -9.59 27.82
C ALA A 140 -9.97 -8.19 28.37
N GLU A 141 -8.71 -7.78 28.33
CA GLU A 141 -8.28 -6.44 28.72
C GLU A 141 -8.81 -5.36 27.78
N LEU A 142 -8.76 -5.58 26.46
CA LEU A 142 -9.34 -4.65 25.48
C LEU A 142 -10.83 -4.45 25.73
N ARG A 143 -11.54 -5.49 26.14
CA ARG A 143 -12.97 -5.39 26.52
C ARG A 143 -13.21 -4.45 27.69
N LEU A 144 -12.26 -4.34 28.62
CA LEU A 144 -12.34 -3.43 29.77
C LEU A 144 -11.95 -2.01 29.40
N LEU A 145 -10.86 -1.84 28.64
CA LEU A 145 -10.29 -0.54 28.29
C LEU A 145 -11.04 0.17 27.16
N ASP A 146 -11.50 -0.58 26.17
CA ASP A 146 -12.27 -0.06 25.02
C ASP A 146 -13.38 -1.04 24.59
N PRO A 147 -14.51 -1.08 25.33
CA PRO A 147 -15.61 -1.98 25.02
C PRO A 147 -16.24 -1.76 23.65
N GLU A 148 -16.17 -0.54 23.13
CA GLU A 148 -16.72 -0.21 21.80
C GLU A 148 -15.87 -0.79 20.70
N TYR A 149 -14.54 -0.65 20.77
CA TYR A 149 -13.65 -1.25 19.80
C TYR A 149 -13.67 -2.77 19.88
N TYR A 150 -13.74 -3.33 21.08
CA TYR A 150 -13.85 -4.77 21.29
C TYR A 150 -15.00 -5.41 20.51
N LYS A 151 -16.16 -4.74 20.41
CA LYS A 151 -17.35 -5.24 19.70
C LYS A 151 -17.15 -5.34 18.18
N ILE A 152 -16.22 -4.58 17.61
CA ILE A 152 -16.07 -4.41 16.15
C ILE A 152 -14.74 -4.93 15.62
N VAL A 153 -13.74 -5.11 16.48
CA VAL A 153 -12.42 -5.62 16.07
C VAL A 153 -12.50 -7.12 15.78
N ASP A 154 -11.71 -7.55 14.81
CA ASP A 154 -11.44 -8.98 14.61
C ASP A 154 -10.53 -9.48 15.74
N LEU A 155 -11.12 -10.14 16.74
CA LEU A 155 -10.44 -10.66 17.91
C LEU A 155 -9.43 -11.78 17.58
N LYS A 156 -9.51 -12.38 16.39
CA LYS A 156 -8.52 -13.34 15.90
C LYS A 156 -7.31 -12.68 15.25
N ASN A 157 -7.30 -11.36 15.17
CA ASN A 157 -6.20 -10.59 14.61
C ASN A 157 -5.37 -9.95 15.73
N PRO A 158 -4.27 -10.60 16.18
CA PRO A 158 -3.47 -10.09 17.29
C PRO A 158 -2.91 -8.68 17.03
N LYS A 159 -2.53 -8.36 15.79
CA LYS A 159 -1.99 -7.04 15.46
C LYS A 159 -2.99 -5.91 15.74
N ARG A 160 -4.28 -6.13 15.49
CA ARG A 160 -5.32 -5.13 15.74
C ARG A 160 -5.63 -4.98 17.23
N VAL A 161 -5.68 -6.10 17.95
CA VAL A 161 -5.89 -6.10 19.40
C VAL A 161 -4.73 -5.42 20.12
N ILE A 162 -3.50 -5.83 19.80
CA ILE A 162 -2.27 -5.25 20.36
C ILE A 162 -2.22 -3.75 20.09
N HIS A 163 -2.42 -3.33 18.84
CA HIS A 163 -2.34 -1.91 18.49
C HIS A 163 -3.36 -1.05 19.24
N ALA A 164 -4.58 -1.53 19.43
CA ALA A 164 -5.56 -0.80 20.23
C ALA A 164 -5.14 -0.66 21.69
N LEU A 165 -4.58 -1.72 22.28
CA LEU A 165 -4.04 -1.69 23.65
C LEU A 165 -2.82 -0.76 23.75
N GLU A 166 -1.91 -0.80 22.79
CA GLU A 166 -0.76 0.12 22.72
C GLU A 166 -1.22 1.57 22.86
N ILE A 167 -2.22 1.96 22.08
CA ILE A 167 -2.79 3.32 22.13
C ILE A 167 -3.45 3.61 23.49
N CYS A 168 -4.22 2.67 24.02
CA CYS A 168 -4.86 2.85 25.33
C CYS A 168 -3.81 3.05 26.44
N TYR A 169 -2.76 2.25 26.46
CA TYR A 169 -1.69 2.35 27.47
C TYR A 169 -0.87 3.64 27.34
N MET A 170 -0.49 3.99 26.11
CA MET A 170 0.33 5.17 25.85
C MET A 170 -0.42 6.48 26.16
N THR A 171 -1.71 6.53 25.87
CA THR A 171 -2.47 7.79 25.91
C THR A 171 -3.42 7.91 27.11
N GLY A 172 -3.75 6.81 27.77
CA GLY A 172 -4.81 6.75 28.79
C GLY A 172 -6.21 6.95 28.23
N LYS A 173 -6.40 6.94 26.90
CA LYS A 173 -7.67 7.10 26.20
C LYS A 173 -8.04 5.84 25.43
N THR A 174 -9.33 5.65 25.13
CA THR A 174 -9.77 4.54 24.29
C THR A 174 -9.25 4.70 22.86
N TYR A 175 -8.92 3.60 22.19
CA TYR A 175 -8.59 3.61 20.75
C TYR A 175 -9.75 4.14 19.92
N THR A 176 -11.00 3.84 20.33
CA THR A 176 -12.22 4.37 19.72
C THR A 176 -12.23 5.90 19.67
N SER A 177 -11.74 6.58 20.69
CA SER A 177 -11.75 8.05 20.73
C SER A 177 -10.89 8.72 19.64
N PHE A 178 -9.90 8.01 19.12
CA PHE A 178 -9.07 8.47 18.01
C PHE A 178 -9.65 8.09 16.63
N ARG A 179 -10.62 7.17 16.58
CA ARG A 179 -11.25 6.71 15.34
C ARG A 179 -12.43 7.59 14.97
N THR A 180 -12.16 8.84 14.65
CA THR A 180 -13.18 9.84 14.30
C THR A 180 -13.85 9.57 12.97
N ARG A 181 -13.20 8.82 12.06
CA ARG A 181 -13.62 8.58 10.66
C ARG A 181 -13.92 9.87 9.92
N THR A 182 -13.22 10.93 10.29
CA THR A 182 -13.41 12.26 9.70
C THR A 182 -12.81 12.27 8.30
N HIS A 183 -13.62 12.67 7.33
CA HIS A 183 -13.11 12.93 5.98
C HIS A 183 -12.40 14.28 6.01
N LYS A 184 -11.09 14.29 5.75
CA LYS A 184 -10.29 15.52 5.67
C LYS A 184 -10.46 16.14 4.28
N GLU A 185 -10.86 17.38 4.20
CA GLU A 185 -10.89 18.12 2.95
C GLU A 185 -9.46 18.31 2.41
N ARG A 186 -9.33 18.28 1.08
CA ARG A 186 -8.06 18.48 0.40
C ARG A 186 -8.07 19.82 -0.34
N PRO A 187 -6.95 20.57 -0.34
CA PRO A 187 -6.87 21.85 -1.03
C PRO A 187 -6.79 21.72 -2.56
N PHE A 188 -6.86 20.50 -3.08
CA PHE A 188 -6.78 20.18 -4.50
C PHE A 188 -7.96 19.29 -4.93
N ARG A 189 -8.26 19.31 -6.22
CA ARG A 189 -9.25 18.41 -6.83
C ARG A 189 -8.69 16.99 -6.92
N ILE A 190 -9.53 15.98 -6.73
CA ILE A 190 -9.15 14.57 -6.89
C ILE A 190 -9.97 13.95 -8.02
N ILE A 191 -9.27 13.42 -9.04
CA ILE A 191 -9.87 12.65 -10.13
C ILE A 191 -9.46 11.19 -9.94
N LYS A 192 -10.42 10.30 -9.72
CA LYS A 192 -10.15 8.89 -9.43
C LYS A 192 -10.43 8.03 -10.66
N ILE A 193 -9.39 7.36 -11.15
CA ILE A 193 -9.45 6.44 -12.29
C ILE A 193 -9.10 5.05 -11.82
N GLY A 194 -10.03 4.12 -11.95
CA GLY A 194 -9.83 2.71 -11.65
C GLY A 194 -9.54 1.91 -12.90
N LEU A 195 -8.54 1.06 -12.87
CA LEU A 195 -8.26 0.12 -13.94
C LEU A 195 -8.78 -1.27 -13.61
N THR A 196 -9.43 -1.90 -14.58
CA THR A 196 -9.93 -3.27 -14.47
C THR A 196 -9.67 -4.05 -15.75
N ARG A 197 -9.55 -5.37 -15.63
CA ARG A 197 -9.46 -6.34 -16.72
C ARG A 197 -10.36 -7.52 -16.40
N ASP A 198 -10.68 -8.31 -17.40
CA ASP A 198 -11.33 -9.60 -17.17
C ASP A 198 -10.48 -10.47 -16.25
N ARG A 199 -11.17 -11.29 -15.44
CA ARG A 199 -10.50 -12.05 -14.37
C ARG A 199 -9.42 -12.99 -14.89
N GLU A 200 -9.68 -13.67 -15.99
CA GLU A 200 -8.74 -14.64 -16.60
C GLU A 200 -7.51 -13.89 -17.11
N GLU A 201 -7.72 -12.83 -17.87
CA GLU A 201 -6.63 -11.97 -18.37
C GLU A 201 -5.77 -11.42 -17.25
N LEU A 202 -6.39 -10.88 -16.18
CA LEU A 202 -5.67 -10.36 -15.03
C LEU A 202 -4.83 -11.44 -14.35
N TYR A 203 -5.37 -12.65 -14.21
CA TYR A 203 -4.66 -13.76 -13.56
C TYR A 203 -3.50 -14.26 -14.40
N ASP A 204 -3.61 -14.32 -15.71
CA ASP A 204 -2.52 -14.66 -16.61
C ASP A 204 -1.41 -13.63 -16.57
N ARG A 205 -1.75 -12.35 -16.51
CA ARG A 205 -0.77 -11.27 -16.36
C ARG A 205 -0.04 -11.35 -15.01
N ILE A 206 -0.77 -11.60 -13.93
CA ILE A 206 -0.17 -11.81 -12.59
C ILE A 206 0.79 -12.99 -12.62
N ASN A 207 0.38 -14.12 -13.18
CA ASN A 207 1.22 -15.31 -13.25
C ASN A 207 2.50 -15.03 -14.06
N ARG A 208 2.38 -14.42 -15.24
CA ARG A 208 3.53 -14.03 -16.07
C ARG A 208 4.44 -13.03 -15.37
N SER A 209 3.89 -12.07 -14.64
CA SER A 209 4.70 -11.13 -13.85
C SER A 209 5.56 -11.84 -12.82
N VAL A 210 5.04 -12.86 -12.15
CA VAL A 210 5.82 -13.66 -11.20
C VAL A 210 6.94 -14.43 -11.90
N ASP A 211 6.67 -15.00 -13.09
CA ASP A 211 7.70 -15.69 -13.87
C ASP A 211 8.82 -14.72 -14.30
N ILE A 212 8.46 -13.52 -14.71
CA ILE A 212 9.45 -12.45 -15.03
C ILE A 212 10.25 -12.08 -13.78
N MET A 213 9.61 -11.85 -12.62
CA MET A 213 10.31 -11.56 -11.36
C MET A 213 11.33 -12.65 -11.02
N MET A 214 10.99 -13.92 -11.25
CA MET A 214 11.95 -15.02 -11.03
C MET A 214 13.13 -14.98 -12.00
N GLN A 215 12.89 -14.65 -13.26
CA GLN A 215 13.95 -14.47 -14.27
C GLN A 215 14.85 -13.27 -13.95
N ASP A 216 14.26 -12.19 -13.44
CA ASP A 216 14.96 -10.96 -13.05
C ASP A 216 15.76 -11.11 -11.75
N GLY A 217 15.61 -12.23 -11.02
CA GLY A 217 16.42 -12.54 -9.84
C GLY A 217 15.70 -12.37 -8.50
N LEU A 218 14.37 -12.53 -8.42
CA LEU A 218 13.63 -12.44 -7.16
C LEU A 218 14.20 -13.32 -6.05
N LEU A 219 14.67 -14.53 -6.40
CA LEU A 219 15.27 -15.43 -5.40
C LEU A 219 16.54 -14.84 -4.80
N GLU A 220 17.36 -14.21 -5.63
CA GLU A 220 18.61 -13.60 -5.16
C GLU A 220 18.34 -12.35 -4.33
N GLU A 221 17.40 -11.51 -4.75
CA GLU A 221 16.92 -10.37 -3.94
C GLU A 221 16.39 -10.85 -2.58
N ALA A 222 15.60 -11.93 -2.57
CA ALA A 222 15.09 -12.51 -1.33
C ALA A 222 16.21 -13.07 -0.41
N ARG A 223 17.29 -13.65 -0.97
CA ARG A 223 18.46 -14.08 -0.20
C ARG A 223 19.19 -12.93 0.47
N GLN A 224 19.36 -11.82 -0.25
CA GLN A 224 20.04 -10.62 0.28
C GLN A 224 19.30 -10.05 1.50
N VAL A 225 17.97 -10.03 1.47
CA VAL A 225 17.15 -9.49 2.56
C VAL A 225 16.75 -10.55 3.60
N TYR A 226 17.08 -11.81 3.40
CA TYR A 226 16.71 -12.92 4.30
C TYR A 226 17.16 -12.75 5.76
N PRO A 227 18.33 -12.17 6.09
CA PRO A 227 18.70 -11.88 7.48
C PRO A 227 17.67 -10.98 8.20
N PHE A 228 16.94 -10.16 7.46
CA PHE A 228 15.93 -9.21 7.95
C PHE A 228 14.50 -9.73 7.88
N ARG A 229 14.29 -11.02 7.56
CA ARG A 229 12.98 -11.64 7.27
C ARG A 229 11.91 -11.45 8.34
N HIS A 230 12.29 -11.12 9.56
CA HIS A 230 11.41 -10.84 10.69
C HIS A 230 10.79 -9.44 10.63
N LEU A 231 11.34 -8.52 9.82
CA LEU A 231 10.86 -7.15 9.72
C LEU A 231 9.49 -7.08 9.03
N ASN A 232 8.68 -6.12 9.44
CA ASN A 232 7.35 -5.90 8.85
C ASN A 232 7.41 -5.46 7.38
N SER A 233 8.48 -4.77 6.97
CA SER A 233 8.75 -4.40 5.57
C SER A 233 8.73 -5.61 4.64
N LEU A 234 9.23 -6.75 5.10
CA LEU A 234 9.31 -8.02 4.37
C LEU A 234 8.09 -8.94 4.53
N ASN A 235 7.10 -8.53 5.33
CA ASN A 235 5.85 -9.28 5.47
C ASN A 235 4.92 -9.03 4.28
N THR A 236 5.33 -9.44 3.10
CA THR A 236 4.61 -9.24 1.83
C THR A 236 4.72 -10.45 0.92
N VAL A 237 3.83 -10.55 -0.06
CA VAL A 237 3.84 -11.61 -1.08
C VAL A 237 5.13 -11.49 -1.90
N GLY A 238 5.69 -12.62 -2.26
CA GLY A 238 6.99 -12.75 -2.92
C GLY A 238 8.06 -13.17 -1.92
N TYR A 239 8.38 -12.32 -0.95
CA TYR A 239 9.45 -12.58 0.02
C TYR A 239 9.08 -13.66 1.03
N LYS A 240 7.89 -13.64 1.59
CA LYS A 240 7.46 -14.68 2.57
C LYS A 240 7.53 -16.08 2.01
N GLU A 241 7.12 -16.24 0.79
CA GLU A 241 7.15 -17.53 0.09
C GLU A 241 8.59 -17.96 -0.22
N MET A 242 9.45 -17.03 -0.66
CA MET A 242 10.87 -17.29 -0.89
C MET A 242 11.58 -17.63 0.42
N PHE A 243 11.24 -16.99 1.53
CA PHE A 243 11.81 -17.34 2.84
C PHE A 243 11.45 -18.76 3.26
N LYS A 244 10.22 -19.24 3.02
CA LYS A 244 9.84 -20.63 3.25
C LYS A 244 10.65 -21.63 2.43
N TYR A 245 11.01 -21.27 1.22
CA TYR A 245 11.96 -22.05 0.42
C TYR A 245 13.38 -22.00 1.03
N LEU A 246 13.86 -20.83 1.42
CA LEU A 246 15.19 -20.68 2.03
C LEU A 246 15.32 -21.35 3.39
N ASP A 247 14.22 -21.45 4.14
CA ASP A 247 14.12 -22.22 5.40
C ASP A 247 14.09 -23.75 5.16
N GLY A 248 14.00 -24.20 3.90
CA GLY A 248 13.89 -25.62 3.55
C GLY A 248 12.51 -26.24 3.78
N GLU A 249 11.49 -25.42 4.09
CA GLU A 249 10.13 -25.90 4.32
C GLU A 249 9.39 -26.21 3.01
N TRP A 250 9.72 -25.52 1.93
CA TRP A 250 9.06 -25.63 0.62
C TRP A 250 10.07 -25.88 -0.50
N THR A 251 9.63 -26.51 -1.59
CA THR A 251 10.38 -26.52 -2.84
C THR A 251 10.25 -25.16 -3.53
N LEU A 252 11.21 -24.80 -4.39
CA LEU A 252 11.17 -23.55 -5.14
C LEU A 252 9.91 -23.47 -6.02
N GLU A 253 9.57 -24.55 -6.70
CA GLU A 253 8.38 -24.61 -7.56
C GLU A 253 7.08 -24.36 -6.75
N PHE A 254 6.98 -24.98 -5.57
CA PHE A 254 5.84 -24.76 -4.68
C PHE A 254 5.76 -23.31 -4.21
N ALA A 255 6.90 -22.70 -3.82
CA ALA A 255 6.98 -21.31 -3.42
C ALA A 255 6.50 -20.36 -4.54
N ILE A 256 6.96 -20.56 -5.79
CA ILE A 256 6.53 -19.80 -6.96
C ILE A 256 5.02 -19.94 -7.18
N GLY A 257 4.51 -21.18 -7.10
CA GLY A 257 3.07 -21.44 -7.20
C GLY A 257 2.25 -20.68 -6.16
N LYS A 258 2.79 -20.59 -4.92
CA LYS A 258 2.18 -19.84 -3.82
C LYS A 258 2.25 -18.33 -4.03
N ILE A 259 3.33 -17.78 -4.57
CA ILE A 259 3.41 -16.36 -4.94
C ILE A 259 2.31 -16.02 -5.96
N LYS A 260 2.18 -16.80 -7.03
CA LYS A 260 1.11 -16.63 -8.03
C LYS A 260 -0.28 -16.67 -7.39
N GLN A 261 -0.53 -17.66 -6.53
CA GLN A 261 -1.80 -17.80 -5.82
C GLN A 261 -2.08 -16.60 -4.92
N ASN A 262 -1.13 -16.18 -4.09
CA ASN A 262 -1.28 -15.11 -3.12
C ASN A 262 -1.39 -13.74 -3.80
N SER A 263 -0.70 -13.52 -4.92
CA SER A 263 -0.85 -12.31 -5.76
C SER A 263 -2.26 -12.20 -6.34
N ARG A 264 -2.86 -13.30 -6.81
CA ARG A 264 -4.26 -13.31 -7.26
C ARG A 264 -5.25 -13.06 -6.11
N ILE A 265 -4.97 -13.58 -4.91
CA ILE A 265 -5.78 -13.29 -3.71
C ILE A 265 -5.67 -11.80 -3.34
N TYR A 266 -4.47 -11.24 -3.40
CA TYR A 266 -4.24 -9.83 -3.11
C TYR A 266 -4.95 -8.93 -4.11
N SER A 267 -4.87 -9.23 -5.41
CA SER A 267 -5.59 -8.48 -6.45
C SER A 267 -7.10 -8.43 -6.22
N ARG A 268 -7.72 -9.54 -5.76
CA ARG A 268 -9.13 -9.56 -5.38
C ARG A 268 -9.44 -8.67 -4.18
N LYS A 269 -8.56 -8.65 -3.16
CA LYS A 269 -8.71 -7.77 -1.99
C LYS A 269 -8.65 -6.30 -2.40
N GLN A 270 -7.71 -5.95 -3.29
CA GLN A 270 -7.62 -4.60 -3.85
C GLN A 270 -8.91 -4.20 -4.56
N MET A 271 -9.41 -5.04 -5.48
CA MET A 271 -10.67 -4.78 -6.20
C MET A 271 -11.87 -4.65 -5.27
N THR A 272 -11.98 -5.52 -4.25
CA THR A 272 -13.05 -5.43 -3.25
C THR A 272 -12.98 -4.13 -2.47
N TRP A 273 -11.78 -3.64 -2.17
CA TRP A 273 -11.60 -2.38 -1.48
C TRP A 273 -11.97 -1.18 -2.35
N PHE A 274 -11.38 -1.08 -3.54
CA PHE A 274 -11.59 0.05 -4.44
C PHE A 274 -13.04 0.18 -4.93
N LYS A 275 -13.74 -0.93 -5.17
CA LYS A 275 -15.16 -0.93 -5.56
C LYS A 275 -16.13 -0.35 -4.52
N ARG A 276 -15.68 -0.10 -3.28
CA ARG A 276 -16.48 0.59 -2.26
C ARG A 276 -16.58 2.10 -2.52
N ASP A 277 -15.62 2.65 -3.23
CA ASP A 277 -15.58 4.06 -3.58
C ASP A 277 -16.33 4.27 -4.90
N LYS A 278 -17.46 4.98 -4.82
CA LYS A 278 -18.36 5.23 -5.97
C LYS A 278 -17.87 6.34 -6.88
N ASP A 279 -16.89 7.14 -6.41
CA ASP A 279 -16.33 8.23 -7.19
C ASP A 279 -15.28 7.76 -8.20
N ILE A 280 -14.93 6.47 -8.18
CA ILE A 280 -13.98 5.88 -9.11
C ILE A 280 -14.68 5.57 -10.44
N VAL A 281 -14.15 6.16 -11.52
CA VAL A 281 -14.55 5.80 -12.88
C VAL A 281 -13.63 4.71 -13.42
N TRP A 282 -14.23 3.60 -13.85
CA TRP A 282 -13.50 2.39 -14.22
C TRP A 282 -13.29 2.28 -15.71
N PHE A 283 -12.05 1.94 -16.11
CA PHE A 283 -11.66 1.75 -17.51
C PHE A 283 -10.85 0.46 -17.68
N HIS A 284 -10.86 -0.05 -18.89
CA HIS A 284 -9.84 -1.01 -19.32
C HIS A 284 -8.53 -0.24 -19.62
N PRO A 285 -7.34 -0.75 -19.29
CA PRO A 285 -6.08 -0.05 -19.54
C PRO A 285 -5.82 0.30 -21.00
N ASP A 286 -6.42 -0.42 -21.93
CA ASP A 286 -6.27 -0.17 -23.37
C ASP A 286 -7.15 0.99 -23.87
N GLN A 287 -8.06 1.50 -23.04
CA GLN A 287 -8.91 2.67 -23.32
C GLN A 287 -8.19 3.99 -23.01
N GLN A 288 -6.96 4.14 -23.49
CA GLN A 288 -6.14 5.31 -23.17
C GLN A 288 -6.77 6.61 -23.66
N THR A 289 -7.38 6.59 -24.85
CA THR A 289 -8.04 7.77 -25.43
C THR A 289 -9.22 8.21 -24.57
N GLU A 290 -10.08 7.28 -24.16
CA GLU A 290 -11.25 7.56 -23.32
C GLU A 290 -10.84 8.04 -21.93
N ILE A 291 -9.77 7.48 -21.37
CA ILE A 291 -9.20 7.93 -20.10
C ILE A 291 -8.73 9.39 -20.20
N MET A 292 -7.99 9.74 -21.27
CA MET A 292 -7.52 11.09 -21.48
C MET A 292 -8.70 12.08 -21.71
N GLN A 293 -9.69 11.69 -22.49
CA GLN A 293 -10.91 12.47 -22.68
C GLN A 293 -11.65 12.71 -21.36
N TYR A 294 -11.78 11.67 -20.53
CA TYR A 294 -12.38 11.79 -19.21
C TYR A 294 -11.60 12.77 -18.33
N ILE A 295 -10.27 12.65 -18.24
CA ILE A 295 -9.43 13.57 -17.45
C ILE A 295 -9.67 15.02 -17.92
N HIS A 296 -9.65 15.29 -19.21
CA HIS A 296 -9.88 16.63 -19.74
C HIS A 296 -11.28 17.13 -19.44
N SER A 297 -12.32 16.29 -19.55
CA SER A 297 -13.71 16.70 -19.33
C SER A 297 -14.02 17.09 -17.88
N VAL A 298 -13.30 16.52 -16.91
CA VAL A 298 -13.49 16.84 -15.48
C VAL A 298 -12.45 17.84 -14.95
N ASN A 299 -11.41 18.16 -15.73
CA ASN A 299 -10.38 19.11 -15.32
C ASN A 299 -10.76 20.57 -15.68
N HIS A 300 -11.79 20.76 -16.47
CA HIS A 300 -12.41 22.03 -16.81
C HIS A 300 -13.64 22.28 -15.93
#